data_c2e98a4b92dded5c9074bba4ecd07185
#
_entry.id   c2e98a4b92dded5c9074bba4ecd07185
#
_cell.length_a   1.000
_cell.length_b   1.000
_cell.length_c   1.000
_cell.angle_alpha   90.00
_cell.angle_beta   90.00
_cell.angle_gamma   90.00
#
_symmetry.space_group_name_H-M   'P 1'
#
loop_
_entity.id
_entity.type
_entity.pdbx_description
1 polymer ?
#
loop_
_entity_poly.entity_id
_entity_poly.type
_entity_poly.pdbx_seq_one_letter_code
_entity_poly.pdbx_strand_id
1 'polypeptide(L)'
;MKLNFYLDENLQIGKEIIDGILSNSGSGDRIYIKNFIQVNLERPENADEFGSDMTRHKRRILAYRAILKRAGFSIPDNLKPITTKLFNADLIKAMENSNSDNAEEYKIAAKCFASDSPNWDKIGNAFETLDKFIRDDKSGYKAFNDGYVSNPNKSGENWADEDFKKIIGIFQYHNGTRIIGGAKEQHSPNTTNDYTDDIYADLKAGKLVIIDQSCGDPELNKSSAKRIITKIFRNNQQQFIKNEAIPEILVYVEEAHNILPAGNDIKLDDMWVRTAKEGAKYKIGMVYATQEVSSIQKNILKNTANWFISHLNNTDETKELCKYYDFADFEPSIRKAQDKGFLRVKTLSNLFVIPVQVDKFDIEIK
;
A
#
# COMPACT_ATOMS: atom_id res chain seq x y z
N MET A 1 3.80 2.03 -13.51
CA MET A 1 4.11 3.31 -12.84
C MET A 1 5.03 3.03 -11.66
N LYS A 2 6.19 3.69 -11.59
CA LYS A 2 7.13 3.51 -10.48
C LYS A 2 7.01 4.69 -9.52
N LEU A 3 7.16 4.44 -8.22
CA LEU A 3 7.10 5.46 -7.18
C LEU A 3 8.45 5.56 -6.46
N ASN A 4 8.75 6.72 -5.95
CA ASN A 4 9.87 6.87 -5.04
C ASN A 4 9.42 6.52 -3.62
N PHE A 5 9.85 5.37 -3.11
CA PHE A 5 9.49 4.89 -1.76
C PHE A 5 10.08 5.74 -0.64
N TYR A 6 11.02 6.62 -0.97
CA TYR A 6 11.60 7.58 -0.03
C TYR A 6 11.01 8.98 -0.14
N LEU A 7 9.94 9.15 -0.96
CA LEU A 7 9.38 10.47 -1.25
C LEU A 7 8.78 11.15 -0.02
N ASP A 8 8.06 10.39 0.80
CA ASP A 8 7.55 10.91 2.05
C ASP A 8 8.46 10.57 3.24
N GLU A 9 8.52 11.48 4.22
CA GLU A 9 9.40 11.34 5.39
C GLU A 9 9.09 10.10 6.23
N ASN A 10 7.83 9.67 6.23
CA ASN A 10 7.32 8.55 7.02
C ASN A 10 7.30 7.23 6.26
N LEU A 11 7.75 7.20 5.00
CA LEU A 11 7.80 6.01 4.15
C LEU A 11 6.45 5.29 3.97
N GLN A 12 5.32 5.98 4.18
CA GLN A 12 3.99 5.37 4.13
C GLN A 12 3.67 4.78 2.75
N ILE A 13 3.99 5.53 1.69
CA ILE A 13 3.79 5.08 0.31
C ILE A 13 4.55 3.78 0.04
N GLY A 14 5.84 3.74 0.39
CA GLY A 14 6.67 2.56 0.21
C GLY A 14 6.18 1.36 1.02
N LYS A 15 5.79 1.59 2.26
CA LYS A 15 5.24 0.58 3.17
C LYS A 15 3.93 -0.01 2.63
N GLU A 16 2.99 0.82 2.17
CA GLU A 16 1.71 0.38 1.61
C GLU A 16 1.90 -0.50 0.37
N ILE A 17 2.85 -0.15 -0.50
CA ILE A 17 3.14 -0.94 -1.70
C ILE A 17 3.79 -2.28 -1.34
N ILE A 18 4.76 -2.27 -0.42
CA ILE A 18 5.40 -3.50 0.07
C ILE A 18 4.35 -4.42 0.70
N ASP A 19 3.47 -3.88 1.54
CA ASP A 19 2.37 -4.64 2.16
C ASP A 19 1.45 -5.25 1.09
N GLY A 20 0.99 -4.45 0.14
CA GLY A 20 0.12 -4.92 -0.94
C GLY A 20 0.71 -6.07 -1.74
N ILE A 21 2.00 -5.99 -2.08
CA ILE A 21 2.69 -7.03 -2.86
C ILE A 21 2.94 -8.28 -2.03
N LEU A 22 3.47 -8.14 -0.82
CA LEU A 22 3.86 -9.28 0.00
C LEU A 22 2.68 -10.03 0.61
N SER A 23 1.60 -9.33 0.96
CA SER A 23 0.37 -9.95 1.48
C SER A 23 -0.30 -10.85 0.45
N ASN A 24 -0.22 -10.50 -0.82
CA ASN A 24 -0.84 -11.26 -1.90
C ASN A 24 0.04 -12.40 -2.43
N SER A 25 1.35 -12.33 -2.25
CA SER A 25 2.30 -13.36 -2.75
C SER A 25 2.45 -14.58 -1.83
N GLY A 26 1.67 -14.70 -0.74
CA GLY A 26 1.84 -15.73 0.28
C GLY A 26 3.14 -15.59 1.10
N SER A 27 4.03 -14.70 0.70
CA SER A 27 5.26 -14.39 1.45
C SER A 27 4.97 -13.53 2.67
N GLY A 28 3.89 -12.78 2.65
CA GLY A 28 3.39 -11.94 3.75
C GLY A 28 2.90 -12.74 4.95
N ASP A 29 2.59 -14.04 4.80
CA ASP A 29 2.16 -14.88 5.91
C ASP A 29 3.25 -15.20 6.92
N ARG A 30 4.50 -14.97 6.57
CA ARG A 30 5.64 -15.16 7.49
C ARG A 30 5.62 -14.09 8.57
N ILE A 31 5.68 -14.53 9.82
CA ILE A 31 5.52 -13.66 11.01
C ILE A 31 6.47 -12.46 11.01
N TYR A 32 7.72 -12.65 10.59
CA TYR A 32 8.70 -11.57 10.54
C TYR A 32 8.45 -10.56 9.43
N ILE A 33 7.83 -10.98 8.32
CA ILE A 33 7.39 -10.06 7.26
C ILE A 33 6.17 -9.27 7.74
N LYS A 34 5.17 -9.93 8.36
CA LYS A 34 4.04 -9.23 8.99
C LYS A 34 4.52 -8.20 10.01
N ASN A 35 5.45 -8.57 10.87
CA ASN A 35 6.03 -7.66 11.85
C ASN A 35 6.67 -6.43 11.19
N PHE A 36 7.47 -6.65 10.12
CA PHE A 36 8.12 -5.55 9.39
C PHE A 36 7.12 -4.63 8.68
N ILE A 37 6.06 -5.18 8.10
CA ILE A 37 5.02 -4.42 7.42
C ILE A 37 4.14 -3.64 8.40
N GLN A 38 3.83 -4.21 9.58
CA GLN A 38 2.89 -3.63 10.54
C GLN A 38 3.48 -2.56 11.46
N VAL A 39 4.79 -2.26 11.37
CA VAL A 39 5.41 -1.23 12.22
C VAL A 39 4.78 0.15 12.00
N ASN A 40 4.69 0.92 13.08
CA ASN A 40 4.25 2.30 12.99
C ASN A 40 5.43 3.21 12.62
N LEU A 41 5.33 3.84 11.45
CA LEU A 41 6.29 4.84 10.94
C LEU A 41 5.69 6.25 10.92
N GLU A 42 4.51 6.46 11.47
CA GLU A 42 3.90 7.79 11.54
C GLU A 42 4.68 8.70 12.49
N ARG A 43 4.78 9.96 12.08
CA ARG A 43 5.39 10.98 12.93
C ARG A 43 4.51 11.21 14.16
N PRO A 44 5.08 11.22 15.39
CA PRO A 44 4.32 11.47 16.60
C PRO A 44 3.67 12.86 16.55
N GLU A 45 2.37 12.92 16.83
CA GLU A 45 1.65 14.19 16.90
C GLU A 45 2.14 15.01 18.12
N ASN A 46 2.33 16.31 17.94
CA ASN A 46 2.72 17.26 18.99
C ASN A 46 4.03 16.91 19.73
N ALA A 47 4.88 16.04 19.16
CA ALA A 47 6.17 15.72 19.80
C ALA A 47 7.17 16.85 19.62
N ASP A 48 7.92 17.13 20.69
CA ASP A 48 9.09 18.01 20.61
C ASP A 48 10.09 17.44 19.59
N GLU A 49 10.55 18.29 18.68
CA GLU A 49 11.50 17.93 17.60
C GLU A 49 12.79 17.26 18.14
N PHE A 50 13.17 17.57 19.35
CA PHE A 50 14.34 17.03 20.05
C PHE A 50 13.97 16.03 21.16
N GLY A 51 12.70 15.74 21.33
CA GLY A 51 12.18 14.81 22.33
C GLY A 51 12.51 13.34 22.05
N SER A 52 12.24 12.51 23.05
CA SER A 52 12.51 11.06 22.98
C SER A 52 11.71 10.39 21.88
N ASP A 53 10.42 10.75 21.71
CA ASP A 53 9.53 10.13 20.75
C ASP A 53 9.93 10.44 19.30
N MET A 54 10.33 11.70 19.06
CA MET A 54 10.86 12.09 17.74
C MET A 54 12.19 11.39 17.45
N THR A 55 13.06 11.24 18.45
CA THR A 55 14.33 10.50 18.31
C THR A 55 14.07 9.03 17.98
N ARG A 56 13.10 8.38 18.62
CA ARG A 56 12.67 7.01 18.32
C ARG A 56 12.11 6.90 16.90
N HIS A 57 11.23 7.81 16.54
CA HIS A 57 10.67 7.88 15.18
C HIS A 57 11.78 8.00 14.13
N LYS A 58 12.68 8.98 14.25
CA LYS A 58 13.81 9.18 13.32
C LYS A 58 14.70 7.94 13.23
N ARG A 59 14.90 7.23 14.34
CA ARG A 59 15.67 5.97 14.37
C ARG A 59 14.98 4.85 13.62
N ARG A 60 13.65 4.69 13.78
CA ARG A 60 12.85 3.72 13.02
C ARG A 60 12.93 4.01 11.51
N ILE A 61 12.74 5.26 11.11
CA ILE A 61 12.85 5.69 9.71
C ILE A 61 14.23 5.39 9.12
N LEU A 62 15.30 5.69 9.86
CA LEU A 62 16.67 5.41 9.41
C LEU A 62 16.90 3.90 9.22
N ALA A 63 16.46 3.08 10.18
CA ALA A 63 16.57 1.62 10.11
C ALA A 63 15.75 1.05 8.94
N TYR A 64 14.53 1.51 8.76
CA TYR A 64 13.67 1.06 7.67
C TYR A 64 14.29 1.39 6.30
N ARG A 65 14.79 2.61 6.12
CA ARG A 65 15.53 3.03 4.91
C ARG A 65 16.75 2.17 4.64
N ALA A 66 17.52 1.82 5.68
CA ALA A 66 18.70 0.98 5.55
C ALA A 66 18.33 -0.46 5.10
N ILE A 67 17.21 -0.99 5.58
CA ILE A 67 16.69 -2.28 5.15
C ILE A 67 16.20 -2.25 3.72
N LEU A 68 15.49 -1.20 3.29
CA LEU A 68 15.10 -1.04 1.89
C LEU A 68 16.32 -1.01 0.97
N LYS A 69 17.38 -0.27 1.35
CA LYS A 69 18.64 -0.29 0.60
C LYS A 69 19.24 -1.68 0.50
N ARG A 70 19.28 -2.42 1.62
CA ARG A 70 19.79 -3.80 1.68
C ARG A 70 18.92 -4.76 0.84
N ALA A 71 17.63 -4.49 0.73
CA ALA A 71 16.68 -5.22 -0.11
C ALA A 71 16.80 -4.91 -1.62
N GLY A 72 17.69 -3.97 -1.99
CA GLY A 72 17.99 -3.63 -3.39
C GLY A 72 17.23 -2.43 -3.93
N PHE A 73 16.56 -1.64 -3.08
CA PHE A 73 15.94 -0.37 -3.52
C PHE A 73 17.02 0.71 -3.70
N SER A 74 17.03 1.35 -4.86
CA SER A 74 17.92 2.47 -5.14
C SER A 74 17.56 3.68 -4.29
N ILE A 75 18.54 4.32 -3.68
CA ILE A 75 18.32 5.52 -2.85
C ILE A 75 18.52 6.78 -3.71
N PRO A 76 17.67 7.81 -3.54
CA PRO A 76 17.93 9.12 -4.16
C PRO A 76 19.28 9.69 -3.74
N ASP A 77 20.02 10.29 -4.68
CA ASP A 77 21.38 10.80 -4.46
C ASP A 77 21.48 11.86 -3.35
N ASN A 78 20.40 12.63 -3.18
CA ASN A 78 20.29 13.66 -2.15
C ASN A 78 19.95 13.13 -0.75
N LEU A 79 19.56 11.85 -0.63
CA LEU A 79 19.17 11.25 0.64
C LEU A 79 20.37 10.60 1.33
N LYS A 80 20.89 11.28 2.35
CA LYS A 80 21.99 10.77 3.17
C LYS A 80 21.49 10.23 4.51
N PRO A 81 22.12 9.19 5.06
CA PRO A 81 21.79 8.71 6.40
C PRO A 81 22.27 9.72 7.44
N ILE A 82 21.38 10.11 8.34
CA ILE A 82 21.68 11.04 9.44
C ILE A 82 21.62 10.24 10.73
N THR A 83 22.73 10.16 11.44
CA THR A 83 22.88 9.44 12.71
C THR A 83 22.98 10.38 13.91
N THR A 84 23.21 11.66 13.66
CA THR A 84 23.45 12.69 14.68
C THR A 84 22.32 12.68 15.72
N LYS A 85 22.69 12.52 17.00
CA LYS A 85 21.79 12.46 18.17
C LYS A 85 20.77 11.31 18.20
N LEU A 86 20.83 10.35 17.27
CA LEU A 86 19.93 9.18 17.28
C LEU A 86 20.43 8.06 18.19
N PHE A 87 21.73 7.95 18.38
CA PHE A 87 22.38 6.95 19.20
C PHE A 87 23.11 7.64 20.37
N ASN A 88 22.75 7.32 21.60
CA ASN A 88 23.33 7.97 22.76
C ASN A 88 24.74 7.43 23.08
N ALA A 89 25.53 8.27 23.75
CA ALA A 89 26.92 7.93 24.08
C ALA A 89 27.05 6.68 24.95
N ASP A 90 26.08 6.43 25.83
CA ASP A 90 26.10 5.25 26.71
C ASP A 90 25.91 3.94 25.94
N LEU A 91 25.06 3.92 24.89
CA LEU A 91 24.93 2.80 23.98
C LEU A 91 26.24 2.56 23.24
N ILE A 92 26.83 3.63 22.67
CA ILE A 92 28.11 3.52 21.95
C ILE A 92 29.18 2.93 22.86
N LYS A 93 29.32 3.45 24.09
CA LYS A 93 30.26 2.89 25.07
C LYS A 93 29.96 1.44 25.44
N ALA A 94 28.70 1.06 25.58
CA ALA A 94 28.32 -0.32 25.88
C ALA A 94 28.71 -1.27 24.74
N MET A 95 28.55 -0.83 23.48
CA MET A 95 28.98 -1.59 22.30
C MET A 95 30.52 -1.70 22.20
N GLU A 96 31.24 -0.61 22.49
CA GLU A 96 32.70 -0.57 22.45
C GLU A 96 33.36 -1.43 23.54
N ASN A 97 32.73 -1.54 24.72
CA ASN A 97 33.25 -2.26 25.87
C ASN A 97 32.59 -3.61 26.07
N SER A 98 31.95 -4.15 25.06
CA SER A 98 31.34 -5.48 25.11
C SER A 98 32.39 -6.58 25.33
N ASN A 99 32.06 -7.55 26.19
CA ASN A 99 32.87 -8.73 26.45
C ASN A 99 32.38 -9.99 25.70
N SER A 100 31.50 -9.80 24.73
CA SER A 100 30.98 -10.87 23.89
C SER A 100 32.03 -11.34 22.87
N ASP A 101 31.87 -12.55 22.37
CA ASP A 101 32.66 -13.08 21.25
C ASP A 101 32.56 -12.23 19.97
N ASN A 102 31.50 -11.44 19.86
CA ASN A 102 31.26 -10.49 18.74
C ASN A 102 31.71 -9.05 19.02
N ALA A 103 32.54 -8.81 20.05
CA ALA A 103 32.95 -7.48 20.50
C ALA A 103 33.53 -6.58 19.38
N GLU A 104 34.31 -7.16 18.47
CA GLU A 104 34.92 -6.40 17.36
C GLU A 104 33.85 -5.92 16.35
N GLU A 105 32.83 -6.75 16.05
CA GLU A 105 31.69 -6.33 15.22
C GLU A 105 30.93 -5.18 15.89
N TYR A 106 30.71 -5.27 17.21
CA TYR A 106 30.03 -4.23 17.99
C TYR A 106 30.80 -2.90 18.00
N LYS A 107 32.12 -2.92 18.10
CA LYS A 107 32.96 -1.72 18.01
C LYS A 107 32.87 -1.05 16.63
N ILE A 108 32.84 -1.84 15.56
CA ILE A 108 32.71 -1.33 14.19
C ILE A 108 31.34 -0.65 14.02
N ALA A 109 30.27 -1.27 14.51
CA ALA A 109 28.93 -0.69 14.47
C ALA A 109 28.82 0.57 15.33
N ALA A 110 29.40 0.59 16.52
CA ALA A 110 29.47 1.76 17.39
C ALA A 110 30.13 2.97 16.68
N LYS A 111 31.27 2.78 16.03
CA LYS A 111 31.93 3.80 15.23
C LYS A 111 31.07 4.31 14.08
N CYS A 112 30.29 3.42 13.44
CA CYS A 112 29.36 3.80 12.39
C CYS A 112 28.24 4.70 12.92
N PHE A 113 27.65 4.37 14.06
CA PHE A 113 26.61 5.16 14.71
C PHE A 113 27.10 6.48 15.30
N ALA A 114 28.38 6.56 15.69
CA ALA A 114 29.02 7.78 16.16
C ALA A 114 29.45 8.73 15.02
N SER A 115 29.45 8.27 13.75
CA SER A 115 29.78 9.08 12.59
C SER A 115 28.60 9.94 12.19
N ASP A 116 28.82 11.20 11.85
CA ASP A 116 27.78 12.14 11.43
C ASP A 116 27.16 11.80 10.05
N SER A 117 27.88 11.13 9.20
CA SER A 117 27.43 10.81 7.84
C SER A 117 28.02 9.48 7.34
N PRO A 118 27.59 8.35 7.89
CA PRO A 118 27.99 7.04 7.35
C PRO A 118 27.38 6.83 5.95
N ASN A 119 27.91 5.89 5.17
CA ASN A 119 27.22 5.48 3.96
C ASN A 119 26.11 4.44 4.28
N TRP A 120 25.16 4.25 3.35
CA TRP A 120 24.02 3.38 3.54
C TRP A 120 24.37 1.91 3.78
N ASP A 121 25.45 1.40 3.15
CA ASP A 121 25.86 0.00 3.32
C ASP A 121 26.44 -0.20 4.72
N LYS A 122 27.25 0.74 5.22
CA LYS A 122 27.79 0.70 6.58
C LYS A 122 26.68 0.78 7.63
N ILE A 123 25.67 1.64 7.45
CA ILE A 123 24.58 1.78 8.39
C ILE A 123 23.68 0.52 8.39
N GLY A 124 23.47 -0.10 7.23
CA GLY A 124 22.76 -1.38 7.13
C GLY A 124 23.46 -2.50 7.90
N ASN A 125 24.79 -2.63 7.76
CA ASN A 125 25.58 -3.58 8.51
C ASN A 125 25.57 -3.27 10.02
N ALA A 126 25.61 -1.98 10.39
CA ALA A 126 25.57 -1.57 11.80
C ALA A 126 24.23 -1.91 12.44
N PHE A 127 23.09 -1.80 11.73
CA PHE A 127 21.79 -2.23 12.26
C PHE A 127 21.66 -3.75 12.39
N GLU A 128 22.22 -4.53 11.46
CA GLU A 128 22.32 -5.99 11.60
C GLU A 128 23.11 -6.36 12.86
N THR A 129 24.24 -5.70 13.07
CA THR A 129 25.09 -5.89 14.26
C THR A 129 24.38 -5.42 15.54
N LEU A 130 23.61 -4.33 15.48
CA LEU A 130 22.83 -3.84 16.62
C LEU A 130 21.72 -4.83 17.01
N ASP A 131 21.07 -5.49 16.07
CA ASP A 131 20.11 -6.56 16.38
C ASP A 131 20.78 -7.72 17.11
N LYS A 132 21.98 -8.13 16.66
CA LYS A 132 22.80 -9.12 17.39
C LYS A 132 23.14 -8.64 18.81
N PHE A 133 23.59 -7.40 18.95
CA PHE A 133 23.96 -6.79 20.23
C PHE A 133 22.79 -6.77 21.23
N ILE A 134 21.58 -6.44 20.76
CA ILE A 134 20.36 -6.41 21.59
C ILE A 134 20.00 -7.81 22.11
N ARG A 135 20.24 -8.85 21.34
CA ARG A 135 19.85 -10.24 21.65
C ARG A 135 20.93 -11.07 22.36
N ASP A 136 22.16 -10.61 22.31
CA ASP A 136 23.28 -11.33 22.93
C ASP A 136 23.33 -11.01 24.43
N ASP A 137 23.06 -12.00 25.26
CA ASP A 137 23.07 -11.89 26.72
C ASP A 137 24.41 -11.41 27.30
N LYS A 138 25.53 -11.66 26.58
CA LYS A 138 26.88 -11.26 26.97
C LYS A 138 27.30 -9.89 26.44
N SER A 139 26.46 -9.25 25.60
CA SER A 139 26.81 -8.00 24.91
C SER A 139 26.98 -6.82 25.87
N GLY A 140 26.26 -6.79 26.98
CA GLY A 140 26.14 -5.64 27.88
C GLY A 140 24.89 -4.78 27.57
N TYR A 141 24.10 -5.13 26.55
CA TYR A 141 22.90 -4.38 26.21
C TYR A 141 21.89 -4.31 27.35
N LYS A 142 21.68 -5.42 28.07
CA LYS A 142 20.73 -5.46 29.20
C LYS A 142 21.10 -4.44 30.29
N ALA A 143 22.36 -4.40 30.70
CA ALA A 143 22.84 -3.44 31.71
C ALA A 143 22.68 -1.99 31.23
N PHE A 144 23.00 -1.73 29.96
CA PHE A 144 22.77 -0.42 29.35
C PHE A 144 21.27 -0.04 29.37
N ASN A 145 20.39 -0.95 28.93
CA ASN A 145 18.95 -0.67 28.84
C ASN A 145 18.31 -0.46 30.21
N ASP A 146 18.69 -1.24 31.21
CA ASP A 146 18.22 -1.11 32.59
C ASP A 146 18.62 0.27 33.16
N GLY A 147 19.86 0.70 32.92
CA GLY A 147 20.33 2.05 33.27
C GLY A 147 19.62 3.15 32.51
N TYR A 148 19.27 2.93 31.24
CA TYR A 148 18.51 3.87 30.42
C TYR A 148 17.08 4.04 30.93
N VAL A 149 16.37 2.96 31.23
CA VAL A 149 15.00 2.96 31.76
C VAL A 149 14.93 3.61 33.15
N SER A 150 15.92 3.34 34.00
CA SER A 150 15.98 3.88 35.36
C SER A 150 16.40 5.35 35.43
N ASN A 151 16.82 5.96 34.32
CA ASN A 151 17.25 7.35 34.28
C ASN A 151 16.05 8.30 34.35
N PRO A 152 15.90 9.15 35.39
CA PRO A 152 14.76 10.03 35.55
C PRO A 152 14.63 11.11 34.46
N ASN A 153 15.69 11.36 33.70
CA ASN A 153 15.70 12.29 32.57
C ASN A 153 15.31 11.63 31.23
N LYS A 154 14.88 10.36 31.24
CA LYS A 154 14.45 9.60 30.09
C LYS A 154 12.96 9.25 30.23
N SER A 155 12.39 8.69 29.19
CA SER A 155 10.95 8.34 29.14
C SER A 155 10.54 7.18 30.06
N GLY A 156 11.45 6.50 30.72
CA GLY A 156 11.17 5.28 31.49
C GLY A 156 10.88 4.03 30.64
N GLU A 157 11.02 4.13 29.32
CA GLU A 157 10.77 3.05 28.39
C GLU A 157 12.09 2.47 27.83
N ASN A 158 12.03 1.26 27.28
CA ASN A 158 13.19 0.63 26.64
C ASN A 158 13.79 1.52 25.57
N TRP A 159 15.12 1.51 25.45
CA TRP A 159 15.82 2.25 24.41
C TRP A 159 15.42 1.78 23.00
N ALA A 160 15.38 0.47 22.78
CA ALA A 160 14.83 -0.13 21.57
C ALA A 160 13.35 -0.45 21.81
N ASP A 161 12.46 0.35 21.25
CA ASP A 161 11.02 0.09 21.26
C ASP A 161 10.65 -1.12 20.40
N GLU A 162 9.42 -1.62 20.57
CA GLU A 162 8.98 -2.85 19.90
C GLU A 162 8.95 -2.72 18.37
N ASP A 163 8.56 -1.54 17.83
CA ASP A 163 8.56 -1.34 16.38
C ASP A 163 9.99 -1.30 15.82
N PHE A 164 10.90 -0.65 16.52
CA PHE A 164 12.31 -0.66 16.14
C PHE A 164 12.90 -2.08 16.13
N LYS A 165 12.60 -2.88 17.16
CA LYS A 165 13.01 -4.30 17.19
C LYS A 165 12.41 -5.11 16.04
N LYS A 166 11.13 -4.90 15.71
CA LYS A 166 10.49 -5.55 14.55
C LYS A 166 11.18 -5.17 13.23
N ILE A 167 11.59 -3.91 13.08
CA ILE A 167 12.30 -3.44 11.89
C ILE A 167 13.64 -4.17 11.76
N ILE A 168 14.52 -4.04 12.76
CA ILE A 168 15.88 -4.62 12.68
C ILE A 168 15.88 -6.15 12.78
N GLY A 169 14.86 -6.75 13.40
CA GLY A 169 14.68 -8.17 13.50
C GLY A 169 14.58 -8.91 12.16
N ILE A 170 14.34 -8.21 11.06
CA ILE A 170 14.36 -8.79 9.71
C ILE A 170 15.71 -9.43 9.37
N PHE A 171 16.80 -8.92 9.93
CA PHE A 171 18.16 -9.43 9.71
C PHE A 171 18.41 -10.83 10.31
N GLN A 172 17.56 -11.29 11.22
CA GLN A 172 17.63 -12.65 11.78
C GLN A 172 17.30 -13.71 10.75
N TYR A 173 16.65 -13.33 9.67
CA TYR A 173 16.13 -14.25 8.66
C TYR A 173 16.91 -14.11 7.36
N HIS A 174 17.57 -15.16 6.95
CA HIS A 174 18.44 -15.21 5.77
C HIS A 174 17.77 -14.65 4.48
N ASN A 175 16.47 -14.85 4.33
CA ASN A 175 15.70 -14.37 3.17
C ASN A 175 14.89 -13.10 3.47
N GLY A 176 14.99 -12.49 4.63
CA GLY A 176 14.13 -11.37 5.04
C GLY A 176 14.20 -10.21 4.07
N THR A 177 15.37 -9.64 3.87
CA THR A 177 15.59 -8.52 2.95
C THR A 177 15.32 -8.89 1.49
N ARG A 178 15.62 -10.13 1.08
CA ARG A 178 15.35 -10.62 -0.29
C ARG A 178 13.86 -10.65 -0.59
N ILE A 179 13.01 -11.04 0.37
CA ILE A 179 11.56 -11.06 0.21
C ILE A 179 11.03 -9.64 0.06
N ILE A 180 11.47 -8.71 0.92
CA ILE A 180 11.13 -7.28 0.80
C ILE A 180 11.54 -6.74 -0.57
N GLY A 181 12.70 -7.16 -1.08
CA GLY A 181 13.22 -6.79 -2.39
C GLY A 181 12.35 -7.22 -3.58
N GLY A 182 11.37 -8.10 -3.38
CA GLY A 182 10.37 -8.43 -4.41
C GLY A 182 9.58 -7.22 -4.90
N ALA A 183 9.44 -6.19 -4.07
CA ALA A 183 8.74 -4.95 -4.43
C ALA A 183 9.62 -3.89 -5.13
N LYS A 184 10.93 -4.11 -5.29
CA LYS A 184 11.89 -3.11 -5.80
C LYS A 184 11.57 -2.60 -7.22
N GLU A 185 10.96 -3.43 -8.05
CA GLU A 185 10.63 -3.06 -9.44
C GLU A 185 9.58 -1.93 -9.51
N GLN A 186 8.85 -1.69 -8.42
CA GLN A 186 7.88 -0.60 -8.30
C GLN A 186 8.51 0.71 -7.83
N HIS A 187 9.78 0.67 -7.47
CA HIS A 187 10.52 1.82 -6.99
C HIS A 187 11.35 2.47 -8.10
N SER A 188 11.38 3.81 -8.07
CA SER A 188 12.34 4.63 -8.83
C SER A 188 12.77 5.82 -7.98
N PRO A 189 14.06 6.00 -7.72
CA PRO A 189 14.57 7.12 -6.90
C PRO A 189 14.36 8.48 -7.57
N ASN A 190 14.16 8.50 -8.90
CA ASN A 190 14.05 9.72 -9.71
C ASN A 190 12.61 10.24 -9.83
N THR A 191 11.61 9.49 -9.34
CA THR A 191 10.23 9.96 -9.34
C THR A 191 10.03 11.01 -8.25
N THR A 192 9.59 12.19 -8.64
CA THR A 192 9.44 13.35 -7.74
C THR A 192 8.02 13.52 -7.21
N ASN A 193 7.01 12.97 -7.91
CA ASN A 193 5.61 13.12 -7.56
C ASN A 193 4.92 11.76 -7.38
N ASP A 194 3.85 11.75 -6.60
CA ASP A 194 2.92 10.62 -6.58
C ASP A 194 2.02 10.69 -7.83
N TYR A 195 2.06 9.67 -8.68
CA TYR A 195 1.22 9.63 -9.89
C TYR A 195 -0.28 9.75 -9.56
N THR A 196 -0.71 9.40 -8.35
CA THR A 196 -2.11 9.54 -7.94
C THR A 196 -2.52 11.01 -7.77
N ASP A 197 -1.58 11.89 -7.42
CA ASP A 197 -1.80 13.34 -7.36
C ASP A 197 -1.97 13.92 -8.77
N ASP A 198 -1.11 13.51 -9.71
CA ASP A 198 -1.18 13.94 -11.11
C ASP A 198 -2.48 13.47 -11.75
N ILE A 199 -2.87 12.19 -11.55
CA ILE A 199 -4.14 11.65 -12.02
C ILE A 199 -5.33 12.45 -11.45
N TYR A 200 -5.33 12.71 -10.14
CA TYR A 200 -6.43 13.45 -9.53
C TYR A 200 -6.50 14.90 -10.03
N ALA A 201 -5.35 15.55 -10.24
CA ALA A 201 -5.30 16.89 -10.81
C ALA A 201 -5.87 16.93 -12.24
N ASP A 202 -5.54 15.96 -13.08
CA ASP A 202 -6.07 15.82 -14.42
C ASP A 202 -7.58 15.57 -14.44
N LEU A 203 -8.07 14.67 -13.56
CA LEU A 203 -9.50 14.42 -13.40
C LEU A 203 -10.26 15.69 -12.93
N LYS A 204 -9.70 16.43 -11.97
CA LYS A 204 -10.24 17.70 -11.50
C LYS A 204 -10.30 18.76 -12.61
N ALA A 205 -9.37 18.72 -13.53
CA ALA A 205 -9.35 19.58 -14.73
C ALA A 205 -10.32 19.11 -15.84
N GLY A 206 -11.09 18.05 -15.61
CA GLY A 206 -12.05 17.51 -16.58
C GLY A 206 -11.43 16.70 -17.72
N LYS A 207 -10.19 16.23 -17.55
CA LYS A 207 -9.52 15.42 -18.58
C LYS A 207 -9.93 13.95 -18.50
N LEU A 208 -9.91 13.28 -19.65
CA LEU A 208 -9.97 11.84 -19.73
C LEU A 208 -8.59 11.26 -19.37
N VAL A 209 -8.56 10.39 -18.34
CA VAL A 209 -7.35 9.67 -17.92
C VAL A 209 -7.52 8.21 -18.24
N ILE A 210 -6.62 7.64 -19.02
CA ILE A 210 -6.58 6.22 -19.35
C ILE A 210 -5.39 5.57 -18.65
N ILE A 211 -5.65 4.54 -17.84
CA ILE A 211 -4.65 3.79 -17.09
C ILE A 211 -4.58 2.38 -17.67
N ASP A 212 -3.56 2.16 -18.50
CA ASP A 212 -3.34 0.84 -19.10
C ASP A 212 -2.63 -0.07 -18.09
N GLN A 213 -3.32 -1.15 -17.71
CA GLN A 213 -2.85 -2.21 -16.83
C GLN A 213 -2.79 -3.58 -17.53
N SER A 214 -2.85 -3.60 -18.84
CA SER A 214 -2.79 -4.84 -19.66
C SER A 214 -1.45 -5.57 -19.53
N CYS A 215 -0.39 -4.85 -19.18
CA CYS A 215 0.96 -5.39 -19.01
C CYS A 215 1.39 -5.25 -17.55
N GLY A 216 1.79 -6.34 -16.91
CA GLY A 216 2.35 -6.29 -15.56
C GLY A 216 1.86 -7.42 -14.65
N ASP A 217 2.38 -7.42 -13.45
CA ASP A 217 1.97 -8.35 -12.40
C ASP A 217 0.54 -8.01 -11.94
N PRO A 218 -0.39 -9.00 -11.91
CA PRO A 218 -1.78 -8.77 -11.50
C PRO A 218 -1.93 -8.14 -10.11
N GLU A 219 -1.07 -8.48 -9.17
CA GLU A 219 -1.12 -7.96 -7.81
C GLU A 219 -0.68 -6.49 -7.75
N LEU A 220 0.29 -6.12 -8.59
CA LEU A 220 0.70 -4.73 -8.76
C LEU A 220 -0.41 -3.88 -9.37
N ASN A 221 -1.11 -4.43 -10.36
CA ASN A 221 -2.24 -3.77 -10.99
C ASN A 221 -3.37 -3.53 -9.98
N LYS A 222 -3.72 -4.52 -9.16
CA LYS A 222 -4.69 -4.38 -8.06
C LYS A 222 -4.28 -3.32 -7.06
N SER A 223 -3.02 -3.34 -6.60
CA SER A 223 -2.49 -2.37 -5.64
C SER A 223 -2.52 -0.95 -6.21
N SER A 224 -2.09 -0.78 -7.46
CA SER A 224 -2.11 0.51 -8.16
C SER A 224 -3.55 1.04 -8.32
N ALA A 225 -4.47 0.21 -8.80
CA ALA A 225 -5.87 0.57 -8.95
C ALA A 225 -6.51 0.96 -7.60
N LYS A 226 -6.22 0.21 -6.54
CA LYS A 226 -6.69 0.53 -5.18
C LYS A 226 -6.14 1.85 -4.67
N ARG A 227 -4.88 2.19 -4.93
CA ARG A 227 -4.30 3.49 -4.58
C ARG A 227 -5.02 4.63 -5.28
N ILE A 228 -5.27 4.50 -6.58
CA ILE A 228 -5.93 5.53 -7.38
C ILE A 228 -7.35 5.79 -6.87
N ILE A 229 -8.16 4.75 -6.70
CA ILE A 229 -9.53 4.92 -6.19
C ILE A 229 -9.55 5.46 -4.76
N THR A 230 -8.59 5.07 -3.92
CA THR A 230 -8.43 5.60 -2.56
C THR A 230 -8.13 7.10 -2.58
N LYS A 231 -7.24 7.55 -3.46
CA LYS A 231 -6.91 8.96 -3.63
C LYS A 231 -8.11 9.78 -4.08
N ILE A 232 -8.82 9.30 -5.11
CA ILE A 232 -10.03 9.95 -5.63
C ILE A 232 -11.07 10.09 -4.51
N PHE A 233 -11.37 8.98 -3.82
CA PHE A 233 -12.38 8.95 -2.77
C PHE A 233 -12.03 9.90 -1.61
N ARG A 234 -10.80 9.81 -1.08
CA ARG A 234 -10.36 10.65 0.05
C ARG A 234 -10.35 12.13 -0.29
N ASN A 235 -9.88 12.50 -1.48
CA ASN A 235 -9.84 13.90 -1.88
C ASN A 235 -11.25 14.48 -2.05
N ASN A 236 -12.17 13.77 -2.73
CA ASN A 236 -13.55 14.21 -2.87
C ASN A 236 -14.25 14.27 -1.49
N GLN A 237 -14.00 13.29 -0.61
CA GLN A 237 -14.52 13.30 0.77
C GLN A 237 -14.00 14.50 1.57
N GLN A 238 -12.72 14.83 1.47
CA GLN A 238 -12.15 16.00 2.15
C GLN A 238 -12.77 17.30 1.65
N GLN A 239 -12.96 17.46 0.34
CA GLN A 239 -13.62 18.63 -0.21
C GLN A 239 -15.07 18.74 0.25
N PHE A 240 -15.78 17.58 0.33
CA PHE A 240 -17.12 17.54 0.89
C PHE A 240 -17.16 18.04 2.34
N ILE A 241 -16.23 17.55 3.19
CA ILE A 241 -16.14 17.94 4.61
C ILE A 241 -15.85 19.45 4.73
N LYS A 242 -14.99 19.98 3.87
CA LYS A 242 -14.62 21.41 3.85
C LYS A 242 -15.65 22.30 3.18
N ASN A 243 -16.74 21.73 2.64
CA ASN A 243 -17.75 22.43 1.86
C ASN A 243 -17.18 23.15 0.63
N GLU A 244 -16.18 22.54 -0.01
CA GLU A 244 -15.57 23.00 -1.27
C GLU A 244 -16.25 22.38 -2.49
N ALA A 245 -15.97 22.91 -3.67
CA ALA A 245 -16.47 22.35 -4.92
C ALA A 245 -15.86 20.96 -5.18
N ILE A 246 -16.72 19.94 -5.31
CA ILE A 246 -16.32 18.56 -5.54
C ILE A 246 -16.36 18.27 -7.04
N PRO A 247 -15.28 17.76 -7.67
CA PRO A 247 -15.29 17.32 -9.06
C PRO A 247 -16.19 16.09 -9.23
N GLU A 248 -16.93 16.04 -10.32
CA GLU A 248 -17.70 14.87 -10.74
C GLU A 248 -16.77 13.92 -11.50
N ILE A 249 -16.54 12.73 -10.95
CA ILE A 249 -15.59 11.76 -11.50
C ILE A 249 -16.32 10.47 -11.78
N LEU A 250 -16.20 9.96 -13.01
CA LEU A 250 -16.67 8.65 -13.42
C LEU A 250 -15.47 7.71 -13.54
N VAL A 251 -15.46 6.63 -12.76
CA VAL A 251 -14.43 5.60 -12.80
C VAL A 251 -14.96 4.40 -13.58
N TYR A 252 -14.32 4.10 -14.70
CA TYR A 252 -14.66 2.94 -15.53
C TYR A 252 -13.60 1.83 -15.35
N VAL A 253 -14.05 0.62 -15.07
CA VAL A 253 -13.20 -0.55 -14.81
C VAL A 253 -13.51 -1.66 -15.81
N GLU A 254 -12.55 -1.95 -16.70
CA GLU A 254 -12.60 -3.12 -17.59
C GLU A 254 -12.14 -4.38 -16.89
N GLU A 255 -12.65 -5.54 -17.31
CA GLU A 255 -12.36 -6.85 -16.73
C GLU A 255 -12.41 -6.83 -15.19
N ALA A 256 -13.51 -6.27 -14.69
CA ALA A 256 -13.67 -5.92 -13.28
C ALA A 256 -13.50 -7.10 -12.32
N HIS A 257 -13.71 -8.34 -12.77
CA HIS A 257 -13.47 -9.54 -11.99
C HIS A 257 -12.00 -9.69 -11.53
N ASN A 258 -11.04 -9.07 -12.23
CA ASN A 258 -9.63 -9.05 -11.83
C ASN A 258 -9.36 -8.09 -10.66
N ILE A 259 -10.15 -7.02 -10.53
CA ILE A 259 -9.93 -5.96 -9.54
C ILE A 259 -10.93 -6.06 -8.38
N LEU A 260 -12.13 -6.56 -8.65
CA LEU A 260 -13.27 -6.64 -7.73
C LEU A 260 -13.69 -8.09 -7.45
N PRO A 261 -12.77 -9.03 -7.15
CA PRO A 261 -13.08 -10.45 -7.11
C PRO A 261 -14.11 -10.77 -6.01
N ALA A 262 -14.97 -11.74 -6.30
CA ALA A 262 -15.84 -12.36 -5.30
C ALA A 262 -14.96 -13.09 -4.28
N GLY A 263 -15.19 -12.83 -2.99
CA GLY A 263 -14.51 -13.52 -1.89
C GLY A 263 -15.08 -13.09 -0.56
N ASN A 264 -14.96 -13.95 0.44
CA ASN A 264 -15.35 -13.62 1.82
C ASN A 264 -14.32 -12.70 2.50
N ASP A 265 -13.14 -12.53 1.89
CA ASP A 265 -12.00 -11.85 2.47
C ASP A 265 -11.93 -10.35 2.12
N ILE A 266 -12.79 -9.87 1.21
CA ILE A 266 -12.87 -8.42 0.97
C ILE A 266 -13.66 -7.81 2.12
N LYS A 267 -12.93 -7.19 3.02
CA LYS A 267 -13.50 -6.48 4.17
C LYS A 267 -14.47 -5.40 3.68
N LEU A 268 -15.52 -5.16 4.46
CA LEU A 268 -16.52 -4.11 4.17
C LEU A 268 -15.92 -2.70 4.09
N ASP A 269 -14.71 -2.53 4.59
CA ASP A 269 -13.91 -1.31 4.55
C ASP A 269 -13.01 -1.20 3.30
N ASP A 270 -13.04 -2.21 2.40
CA ASP A 270 -12.33 -2.09 1.13
C ASP A 270 -12.82 -0.88 0.32
N MET A 271 -11.87 -0.13 -0.25
CA MET A 271 -12.16 1.14 -0.89
C MET A 271 -13.07 1.02 -2.11
N TRP A 272 -13.00 -0.09 -2.85
CA TRP A 272 -13.89 -0.34 -3.97
C TRP A 272 -15.34 -0.55 -3.52
N VAL A 273 -15.53 -1.39 -2.48
CA VAL A 273 -16.86 -1.62 -1.88
C VAL A 273 -17.41 -0.33 -1.29
N ARG A 274 -16.57 0.44 -0.64
CA ARG A 274 -16.94 1.73 -0.08
C ARG A 274 -17.32 2.73 -1.16
N THR A 275 -16.58 2.78 -2.28
CA THR A 275 -16.92 3.63 -3.42
C THR A 275 -18.24 3.24 -4.05
N ALA A 276 -18.54 1.95 -4.21
CA ALA A 276 -19.82 1.48 -4.72
C ALA A 276 -21.02 1.86 -3.82
N LYS A 277 -20.83 1.92 -2.50
CA LYS A 277 -21.88 2.26 -1.52
C LYS A 277 -22.04 3.76 -1.30
N GLU A 278 -20.95 4.49 -1.22
CA GLU A 278 -20.93 5.88 -0.73
C GLU A 278 -20.45 6.87 -1.79
N GLY A 279 -19.91 6.40 -2.93
CA GLY A 279 -19.27 7.26 -3.93
C GLY A 279 -20.18 8.35 -4.47
N ALA A 280 -21.45 8.06 -4.68
CA ALA A 280 -22.43 9.04 -5.17
C ALA A 280 -22.52 10.29 -4.26
N LYS A 281 -22.38 10.12 -2.93
CA LYS A 281 -22.34 11.24 -1.98
C LYS A 281 -21.17 12.20 -2.24
N TYR A 282 -20.07 11.65 -2.73
CA TYR A 282 -18.85 12.41 -3.03
C TYR A 282 -18.66 12.65 -4.53
N LYS A 283 -19.76 12.56 -5.30
CA LYS A 283 -19.78 12.76 -6.76
C LYS A 283 -18.85 11.82 -7.53
N ILE A 284 -18.73 10.59 -7.05
CA ILE A 284 -17.98 9.53 -7.72
C ILE A 284 -18.98 8.52 -8.26
N GLY A 285 -19.05 8.40 -9.59
CA GLY A 285 -19.76 7.34 -10.30
C GLY A 285 -18.79 6.18 -10.58
N MET A 286 -19.31 4.94 -10.58
CA MET A 286 -18.55 3.77 -10.95
C MET A 286 -19.27 2.97 -12.03
N VAL A 287 -18.55 2.66 -13.10
CA VAL A 287 -18.95 1.74 -14.17
C VAL A 287 -17.95 0.60 -14.20
N TYR A 288 -18.43 -0.61 -14.29
CA TYR A 288 -17.55 -1.77 -14.42
C TYR A 288 -18.10 -2.75 -15.45
N ALA A 289 -17.22 -3.30 -16.27
CA ALA A 289 -17.52 -4.30 -17.27
C ALA A 289 -16.87 -5.63 -16.89
N THR A 290 -17.62 -6.73 -17.06
CA THR A 290 -17.13 -8.08 -16.80
C THR A 290 -17.86 -9.09 -17.64
N GLN A 291 -17.20 -10.19 -17.97
CA GLN A 291 -17.80 -11.38 -18.56
C GLN A 291 -18.23 -12.41 -17.49
N GLU A 292 -17.81 -12.20 -16.23
CA GLU A 292 -18.02 -13.11 -15.11
C GLU A 292 -18.73 -12.38 -13.97
N VAL A 293 -20.07 -12.42 -13.96
CA VAL A 293 -20.90 -11.81 -12.91
C VAL A 293 -20.66 -12.48 -11.56
N SER A 294 -20.53 -13.82 -11.58
CA SER A 294 -20.33 -14.64 -10.38
C SER A 294 -18.99 -14.35 -9.68
N SER A 295 -18.02 -13.84 -10.41
CA SER A 295 -16.69 -13.47 -9.92
C SER A 295 -16.60 -12.05 -9.35
N ILE A 296 -17.69 -11.26 -9.40
CA ILE A 296 -17.73 -9.90 -8.82
C ILE A 296 -18.19 -9.94 -7.36
N GLN A 297 -17.60 -9.08 -6.56
CA GLN A 297 -17.95 -8.92 -5.15
C GLN A 297 -19.42 -8.54 -4.96
N LYS A 298 -20.15 -9.35 -4.18
CA LYS A 298 -21.61 -9.26 -4.03
C LYS A 298 -22.12 -7.92 -3.51
N ASN A 299 -21.36 -7.24 -2.67
CA ASN A 299 -21.76 -5.91 -2.17
C ASN A 299 -21.71 -4.84 -3.24
N ILE A 300 -20.87 -5.01 -4.28
CA ILE A 300 -20.85 -4.11 -5.44
C ILE A 300 -22.05 -4.37 -6.31
N LEU A 301 -22.33 -5.63 -6.65
CA LEU A 301 -23.51 -6.02 -7.43
C LEU A 301 -24.81 -5.52 -6.80
N LYS A 302 -24.98 -5.66 -5.49
CA LYS A 302 -26.15 -5.18 -4.73
C LYS A 302 -26.38 -3.67 -4.82
N ASN A 303 -25.32 -2.89 -5.05
CA ASN A 303 -25.42 -1.42 -5.18
C ASN A 303 -25.45 -0.94 -6.63
N THR A 304 -25.51 -1.87 -7.59
CA THR A 304 -25.58 -1.54 -9.03
C THR A 304 -26.99 -1.12 -9.40
N ALA A 305 -27.13 0.12 -9.82
CA ALA A 305 -28.43 0.69 -10.18
C ALA A 305 -28.80 0.49 -11.67
N ASN A 306 -27.80 0.51 -12.55
CA ASN A 306 -27.95 0.42 -13.99
C ASN A 306 -27.25 -0.85 -14.52
N TRP A 307 -27.96 -1.61 -15.34
CA TRP A 307 -27.51 -2.87 -15.89
C TRP A 307 -27.61 -2.85 -17.42
N PHE A 308 -26.52 -3.24 -18.06
CA PHE A 308 -26.38 -3.35 -19.51
C PHE A 308 -25.87 -4.76 -19.80
N ILE A 309 -26.80 -5.69 -20.11
CA ILE A 309 -26.48 -7.10 -20.24
C ILE A 309 -26.45 -7.51 -21.70
N SER A 310 -25.28 -7.89 -22.16
CA SER A 310 -25.05 -8.48 -23.49
C SER A 310 -25.18 -10.02 -23.41
N HIS A 311 -24.32 -10.73 -24.12
CA HIS A 311 -24.29 -12.19 -24.13
C HIS A 311 -23.50 -12.71 -22.91
N LEU A 312 -24.03 -13.74 -22.23
CA LEU A 312 -23.35 -14.52 -21.21
C LEU A 312 -23.36 -15.99 -21.59
N ASN A 313 -22.20 -16.61 -21.63
CA ASN A 313 -22.01 -17.97 -22.13
C ASN A 313 -22.47 -19.07 -21.17
N ASN A 314 -22.50 -18.78 -19.87
CA ASN A 314 -22.65 -19.79 -18.82
C ASN A 314 -23.98 -19.64 -18.06
N THR A 315 -24.60 -20.76 -17.73
CA THR A 315 -25.80 -20.83 -16.89
C THR A 315 -25.56 -20.31 -15.47
N ASP A 316 -24.36 -20.46 -14.93
CA ASP A 316 -24.06 -20.01 -13.59
C ASP A 316 -24.00 -18.48 -13.52
N GLU A 317 -23.51 -17.84 -14.59
CA GLU A 317 -23.49 -16.38 -14.72
C GLU A 317 -24.91 -15.79 -14.83
N THR A 318 -25.78 -16.43 -15.62
CA THR A 318 -27.17 -15.97 -15.75
C THR A 318 -27.96 -16.20 -14.47
N LYS A 319 -27.74 -17.31 -13.77
CA LYS A 319 -28.34 -17.56 -12.43
C LYS A 319 -27.88 -16.54 -11.40
N GLU A 320 -26.58 -16.19 -11.41
CA GLU A 320 -26.06 -15.17 -10.49
C GLU A 320 -26.71 -13.82 -10.79
N LEU A 321 -26.79 -13.42 -12.08
CA LEU A 321 -27.44 -12.19 -12.51
C LEU A 321 -28.90 -12.10 -12.03
N CYS A 322 -29.69 -13.17 -12.16
CA CYS A 322 -31.08 -13.21 -11.76
C CYS A 322 -31.31 -13.07 -10.23
N LYS A 323 -30.26 -13.20 -9.41
CA LYS A 323 -30.36 -12.94 -7.97
C LYS A 323 -30.46 -11.45 -7.61
N TYR A 324 -29.99 -10.58 -8.50
CA TYR A 324 -29.90 -9.14 -8.24
C TYR A 324 -31.01 -8.34 -8.88
N TYR A 325 -31.57 -8.84 -9.98
CA TYR A 325 -32.70 -8.22 -10.66
C TYR A 325 -33.47 -9.23 -11.50
N ASP A 326 -34.69 -8.84 -11.94
CA ASP A 326 -35.62 -9.70 -12.66
C ASP A 326 -35.22 -9.87 -14.14
N PHE A 327 -34.17 -10.66 -14.38
CA PHE A 327 -33.70 -11.04 -15.71
C PHE A 327 -34.14 -12.46 -16.11
N ALA A 328 -34.95 -13.14 -15.29
CA ALA A 328 -35.29 -14.55 -15.51
C ALA A 328 -35.99 -14.79 -16.85
N ASP A 329 -36.92 -13.92 -17.27
CA ASP A 329 -37.61 -14.01 -18.53
C ASP A 329 -36.68 -13.80 -19.76
N PHE A 330 -35.56 -13.16 -19.54
CA PHE A 330 -34.57 -12.88 -20.58
C PHE A 330 -33.41 -13.88 -20.60
N GLU A 331 -33.31 -14.78 -19.63
CA GLU A 331 -32.19 -15.72 -19.52
C GLU A 331 -31.92 -16.51 -20.80
N PRO A 332 -32.92 -17.11 -21.47
CA PRO A 332 -32.68 -17.83 -22.71
C PRO A 332 -32.11 -16.95 -23.81
N SER A 333 -32.55 -15.69 -23.89
CA SER A 333 -32.07 -14.75 -24.91
C SER A 333 -30.69 -14.21 -24.57
N ILE A 334 -30.36 -14.01 -23.30
CA ILE A 334 -29.02 -13.59 -22.87
C ILE A 334 -27.97 -14.64 -23.26
N ARG A 335 -28.31 -15.92 -23.15
CA ARG A 335 -27.41 -17.03 -23.51
C ARG A 335 -27.32 -17.34 -25.02
N LYS A 336 -28.35 -17.02 -25.78
CA LYS A 336 -28.46 -17.42 -27.20
C LYS A 336 -28.13 -16.29 -28.17
N ALA A 337 -28.51 -15.06 -27.87
CA ALA A 337 -28.27 -13.94 -28.77
C ALA A 337 -26.82 -13.46 -28.71
N GLN A 338 -26.11 -13.64 -29.82
CA GLN A 338 -24.69 -13.26 -29.98
C GLN A 338 -24.54 -12.04 -30.89
N ASP A 339 -25.64 -11.35 -31.21
CA ASP A 339 -25.59 -10.17 -32.07
C ASP A 339 -24.85 -9.04 -31.37
N LYS A 340 -23.89 -8.46 -32.08
CA LYS A 340 -23.09 -7.35 -31.55
C LYS A 340 -23.97 -6.12 -31.30
N GLY A 341 -23.81 -5.52 -30.12
CA GLY A 341 -24.58 -4.35 -29.73
C GLY A 341 -26.00 -4.61 -29.26
N PHE A 342 -26.46 -5.89 -29.18
CA PHE A 342 -27.76 -6.22 -28.63
C PHE A 342 -27.67 -6.39 -27.11
N LEU A 343 -28.37 -5.56 -26.37
CA LEU A 343 -28.34 -5.46 -24.92
C LEU A 343 -29.73 -5.64 -24.31
N ARG A 344 -29.77 -6.07 -23.04
CA ARG A 344 -30.91 -5.95 -22.14
C ARG A 344 -30.55 -4.90 -21.12
N VAL A 345 -31.27 -3.80 -21.14
CA VAL A 345 -30.97 -2.61 -20.35
C VAL A 345 -32.01 -2.42 -19.26
N LYS A 346 -31.55 -2.26 -18.04
CA LYS A 346 -32.34 -1.82 -16.89
C LYS A 346 -31.64 -0.63 -16.25
N THR A 347 -32.35 0.46 -16.06
CA THR A 347 -31.81 1.67 -15.43
C THR A 347 -32.59 2.03 -14.16
N LEU A 348 -32.02 2.90 -13.36
CA LEU A 348 -32.69 3.44 -12.18
C LEU A 348 -33.99 4.19 -12.53
N SER A 349 -34.01 4.86 -13.67
CA SER A 349 -35.16 5.62 -14.18
C SER A 349 -36.20 4.76 -14.89
N ASN A 350 -35.89 3.48 -15.22
CA ASN A 350 -36.77 2.56 -15.90
C ASN A 350 -36.79 1.20 -15.18
N LEU A 351 -37.95 0.87 -14.62
CA LEU A 351 -38.13 -0.35 -13.83
C LEU A 351 -38.23 -1.63 -14.66
N PHE A 352 -38.38 -1.51 -15.99
CA PHE A 352 -38.48 -2.66 -16.88
C PHE A 352 -37.13 -2.97 -17.54
N VAL A 353 -36.92 -4.25 -17.85
CA VAL A 353 -35.81 -4.67 -18.71
C VAL A 353 -36.20 -4.45 -20.15
N ILE A 354 -35.45 -3.65 -20.89
CA ILE A 354 -35.73 -3.30 -22.29
C ILE A 354 -34.64 -3.90 -23.17
N PRO A 355 -35.01 -4.63 -24.24
CA PRO A 355 -34.05 -5.01 -25.28
C PRO A 355 -33.70 -3.75 -26.12
N VAL A 356 -32.40 -3.54 -26.32
CA VAL A 356 -31.87 -2.40 -27.07
C VAL A 356 -30.84 -2.84 -28.06
N GLN A 357 -30.93 -2.37 -29.31
CA GLN A 357 -29.85 -2.44 -30.28
C GLN A 357 -29.05 -1.15 -30.23
N VAL A 358 -27.76 -1.24 -29.93
CA VAL A 358 -26.85 -0.11 -29.91
C VAL A 358 -26.26 0.10 -31.30
N ASP A 359 -26.22 1.31 -31.76
CA ASP A 359 -25.58 1.69 -33.00
C ASP A 359 -24.06 1.51 -32.88
N LYS A 360 -23.43 1.10 -33.99
CA LYS A 360 -21.97 0.98 -34.05
C LYS A 360 -21.35 2.38 -33.96
N PHE A 361 -20.43 2.53 -33.00
CA PHE A 361 -19.63 3.73 -32.92
C PHE A 361 -18.51 3.67 -33.97
N ASP A 362 -18.62 4.50 -35.00
CA ASP A 362 -17.61 4.62 -36.03
C ASP A 362 -16.79 5.91 -35.82
N ILE A 363 -15.50 5.76 -35.61
CA ILE A 363 -14.55 6.88 -35.59
C ILE A 363 -13.91 6.96 -36.97
N GLU A 364 -14.17 8.03 -37.70
CA GLU A 364 -13.30 8.41 -38.83
C GLU A 364 -11.98 8.90 -38.23
N ILE A 365 -10.95 8.07 -38.28
CA ILE A 365 -9.59 8.51 -37.95
C ILE A 365 -9.14 9.42 -39.10
N LYS A 366 -9.19 10.73 -38.86
CA LYS A 366 -8.65 11.73 -39.79
C LYS A 366 -7.13 11.80 -39.65
#